data_d87d89c3fe92fefe0b05be5c984394e7
#
_entry.id   d87d89c3fe92fefe0b05be5c984394e7
#
_cell.length_a   1.000
_cell.length_b   1.000
_cell.length_c   1.000
_cell.angle_alpha   90.00
_cell.angle_beta   90.00
_cell.angle_gamma   90.00
#
_symmetry.space_group_name_H-M   'P 1'
#
loop_
_entity.id
_entity.type
_entity.pdbx_description
1 polymer ?
#
loop_
_entity_poly.entity_id
_entity_poly.type
_entity_poly.pdbx_seq_one_letter_code
_entity_poly.pdbx_strand_id
1 'polypeptide(L)'
;MSLEAARQSLVLLKNKTHLLPLSKSIRSIAVIGPNADEQTQLICRYGPANAPIKPVYQGIKELLPHAEVIYKKGCDIIDPHFPESEILDFPKTAEEVQLMEEAIRAAKQAEVVVMVLGGNELTVREDRSRTSLNLPGRQEELLKAVCATGKPVILVMLDGRASSINYAAAHVPAILHAWFPGEFCGQAVAEALFGDYNPGGRLAVTFPKSVGQIPFAFPFKPGSDESSSTSVYGALYPFGHGLSYTTFTYSDLHISPSHQGVQGDIHVSCKIKNTGKIKGDEVVQLYLRDEISSVTTYTKVLLGFERISLEAGEEQTVHFRLRPQDLGLWDKNMNFRVEPGSFKVMLGASSTDIRLHGQFEITP
;
A
#
# COMPACT_ATOMS: atom_id res chain seq x y z
N MET A 1 21.26 3.64 -5.25
CA MET A 1 20.56 2.40 -4.83
C MET A 1 19.52 2.68 -3.74
N SER A 2 19.86 3.26 -2.59
CA SER A 2 18.91 3.51 -1.47
C SER A 2 17.74 4.42 -1.85
N LEU A 3 17.96 5.54 -2.56
CA LEU A 3 16.87 6.39 -3.04
C LEU A 3 15.92 5.65 -3.99
N GLU A 4 16.45 4.83 -4.87
CA GLU A 4 15.62 4.05 -5.81
C GLU A 4 14.76 3.02 -5.06
N ALA A 5 15.32 2.35 -4.04
CA ALA A 5 14.56 1.45 -3.19
C ALA A 5 13.44 2.20 -2.44
N ALA A 6 13.74 3.41 -1.91
CA ALA A 6 12.75 4.26 -1.27
C ALA A 6 11.61 4.64 -2.25
N ARG A 7 11.93 5.06 -3.47
CA ARG A 7 10.94 5.39 -4.52
C ARG A 7 10.06 4.19 -4.87
N GLN A 8 10.68 3.03 -5.12
CA GLN A 8 9.98 1.82 -5.54
C GLN A 8 9.08 1.21 -4.46
N SER A 9 9.35 1.51 -3.19
CA SER A 9 8.51 1.05 -2.06
C SER A 9 7.24 1.87 -1.87
N LEU A 10 7.13 3.06 -2.46
CA LEU A 10 5.97 3.94 -2.29
C LEU A 10 4.71 3.35 -2.96
N VAL A 11 3.63 3.26 -2.21
CA VAL A 11 2.35 2.73 -2.68
C VAL A 11 1.28 3.83 -2.65
N LEU A 12 0.80 4.24 -3.80
CA LEU A 12 -0.33 5.16 -3.90
C LEU A 12 -1.63 4.39 -3.66
N LEU A 13 -2.21 4.54 -2.47
CA LEU A 13 -3.42 3.80 -2.08
C LEU A 13 -4.70 4.44 -2.63
N LYS A 14 -4.71 5.76 -2.75
CA LYS A 14 -5.88 6.52 -3.20
C LYS A 14 -5.45 7.82 -3.86
N ASN A 15 -6.11 8.20 -4.96
CA ASN A 15 -5.93 9.49 -5.63
C ASN A 15 -7.23 9.91 -6.31
N LYS A 16 -8.21 10.26 -5.49
CA LYS A 16 -9.51 10.71 -5.99
C LYS A 16 -9.38 12.11 -6.59
N THR A 17 -10.07 12.34 -7.70
CA THR A 17 -10.04 13.61 -8.45
C THR A 17 -8.67 14.03 -8.97
N HIS A 18 -7.71 13.08 -9.02
CA HIS A 18 -6.33 13.35 -9.47
C HIS A 18 -5.68 14.52 -8.71
N LEU A 19 -5.85 14.54 -7.37
CA LEU A 19 -5.23 15.57 -6.52
C LEU A 19 -3.70 15.50 -6.58
N LEU A 20 -3.13 14.30 -6.67
CA LEU A 20 -1.71 14.08 -6.91
C LEU A 20 -1.45 13.81 -8.41
N PRO A 21 -0.30 14.23 -8.95
CA PRO A 21 0.72 15.03 -8.30
C PRO A 21 0.29 16.49 -8.09
N LEU A 22 0.80 17.09 -7.00
CA LEU A 22 0.62 18.51 -6.72
C LEU A 22 1.41 19.37 -7.70
N SER A 23 0.89 20.58 -7.95
CA SER A 23 1.65 21.56 -8.72
C SER A 23 2.83 22.11 -7.91
N LYS A 24 4.00 22.21 -8.53
CA LYS A 24 5.16 22.87 -7.93
C LYS A 24 5.00 24.40 -7.80
N SER A 25 3.93 24.99 -8.34
CA SER A 25 3.62 26.42 -8.20
C SER A 25 2.87 26.77 -6.91
N ILE A 26 2.61 25.80 -6.03
CA ILE A 26 2.00 26.01 -4.72
C ILE A 26 2.86 27.01 -3.92
N ARG A 27 2.21 28.01 -3.30
CA ARG A 27 2.87 29.05 -2.53
C ARG A 27 2.94 28.78 -1.03
N SER A 28 2.00 27.98 -0.52
CA SER A 28 1.99 27.59 0.90
C SER A 28 1.49 26.18 1.09
N ILE A 29 2.19 25.43 1.97
CA ILE A 29 1.86 24.05 2.31
C ILE A 29 2.06 23.83 3.81
N ALA A 30 1.09 23.22 4.47
CA ALA A 30 1.23 22.78 5.85
C ALA A 30 1.61 21.29 5.87
N VAL A 31 2.71 20.95 6.52
CA VAL A 31 3.16 19.57 6.76
C VAL A 31 2.91 19.27 8.22
N ILE A 32 1.93 18.40 8.50
CA ILE A 32 1.39 18.19 9.84
C ILE A 32 1.48 16.72 10.22
N GLY A 33 1.90 16.46 11.43
CA GLY A 33 1.90 15.11 12.00
C GLY A 33 3.18 14.78 12.76
N PRO A 34 3.10 13.79 13.65
CA PRO A 34 4.24 13.41 14.50
C PRO A 34 5.42 12.83 13.71
N ASN A 35 5.16 12.20 12.57
CA ASN A 35 6.20 11.65 11.70
C ASN A 35 6.71 12.64 10.63
N ALA A 36 6.23 13.88 10.61
CA ALA A 36 6.56 14.84 9.55
C ALA A 36 8.01 15.31 9.57
N ASP A 37 8.57 15.49 10.79
CA ASP A 37 9.96 15.93 11.01
C ASP A 37 10.75 14.94 11.89
N GLU A 38 10.36 13.66 11.85
CA GLU A 38 10.99 12.59 12.63
C GLU A 38 12.27 12.10 11.93
N GLN A 39 13.40 12.14 12.64
CA GLN A 39 14.73 11.83 12.09
C GLN A 39 15.32 10.52 12.61
N THR A 40 14.81 9.97 13.72
CA THR A 40 15.47 8.88 14.44
C THR A 40 14.61 7.62 14.56
N GLN A 41 13.36 7.77 14.93
CA GLN A 41 12.50 6.65 15.30
C GLN A 41 11.88 5.89 14.10
N LEU A 42 12.10 6.39 12.87
CA LEU A 42 11.65 5.73 11.63
C LEU A 42 12.61 4.67 11.10
N ILE A 43 13.81 4.55 11.66
CA ILE A 43 14.78 3.50 11.24
C ILE A 43 14.55 2.16 11.91
N CYS A 44 13.65 2.10 12.88
CA CYS A 44 13.43 0.91 13.67
C CYS A 44 14.68 0.48 14.49
N ARG A 45 14.49 -0.40 15.46
CA ARG A 45 15.56 -0.96 16.31
C ARG A 45 16.69 -1.67 15.54
N TYR A 46 16.40 -2.12 14.34
CA TYR A 46 17.30 -2.94 13.52
C TYR A 46 18.09 -2.14 12.48
N GLY A 47 17.81 -0.86 12.36
CA GLY A 47 18.55 0.02 11.49
C GLY A 47 19.84 0.54 12.13
N PRO A 48 20.76 1.11 11.34
CA PRO A 48 21.97 1.72 11.88
C PRO A 48 21.61 2.94 12.75
N ALA A 49 22.07 2.94 14.00
CA ALA A 49 21.69 3.93 15.02
C ALA A 49 21.93 5.40 14.64
N ASN A 50 22.81 5.66 13.68
CA ASN A 50 23.21 7.01 13.26
C ASN A 50 22.93 7.29 11.77
N ALA A 51 22.03 6.53 11.13
CA ALA A 51 21.66 6.83 9.73
C ALA A 51 20.90 8.16 9.68
N PRO A 52 21.36 9.15 8.92
CA PRO A 52 20.63 10.40 8.78
C PRO A 52 19.37 10.17 7.96
N ILE A 53 18.20 10.29 8.57
CA ILE A 53 16.94 10.27 7.85
C ILE A 53 16.59 11.70 7.45
N LYS A 54 16.35 11.91 6.16
CA LYS A 54 15.72 13.14 5.69
C LYS A 54 14.21 13.05 5.94
N PRO A 55 13.60 13.83 6.84
CA PRO A 55 12.18 13.78 7.09
C PRO A 55 11.37 14.37 5.94
N VAL A 56 10.05 14.03 5.89
CA VAL A 56 9.15 14.47 4.83
C VAL A 56 9.07 16.01 4.76
N TYR A 57 8.99 16.68 5.90
CA TYR A 57 8.99 18.14 5.96
C TYR A 57 10.22 18.75 5.26
N GLN A 58 11.41 18.24 5.56
CA GLN A 58 12.63 18.72 4.94
C GLN A 58 12.67 18.42 3.44
N GLY A 59 12.27 17.23 3.03
CA GLY A 59 12.20 16.87 1.60
C GLY A 59 11.29 17.80 0.79
N ILE A 60 10.11 18.13 1.33
CA ILE A 60 9.18 19.09 0.70
C ILE A 60 9.79 20.50 0.66
N LYS A 61 10.39 20.96 1.76
CA LYS A 61 11.01 22.27 1.85
C LYS A 61 12.16 22.47 0.85
N GLU A 62 13.00 21.46 0.69
CA GLU A 62 14.08 21.47 -0.29
C GLU A 62 13.58 21.46 -1.74
N LEU A 63 12.50 20.71 -2.02
CA LEU A 63 11.91 20.65 -3.35
C LEU A 63 11.20 21.95 -3.74
N LEU A 64 10.65 22.69 -2.77
CA LEU A 64 9.87 23.91 -2.97
C LEU A 64 10.50 25.12 -2.27
N PRO A 65 11.69 25.59 -2.68
CA PRO A 65 12.41 26.66 -1.99
C PRO A 65 11.69 28.03 -2.06
N HIS A 66 10.70 28.17 -2.93
CA HIS A 66 9.89 29.38 -3.10
C HIS A 66 8.57 29.35 -2.33
N ALA A 67 8.18 28.18 -1.79
CA ALA A 67 6.94 28.05 -1.06
C ALA A 67 7.14 28.23 0.44
N GLU A 68 6.12 28.77 1.11
CA GLU A 68 6.06 28.74 2.57
C GLU A 68 5.66 27.32 3.02
N VAL A 69 6.60 26.59 3.63
CA VAL A 69 6.36 25.25 4.18
C VAL A 69 6.26 25.35 5.70
N ILE A 70 5.03 25.21 6.21
CA ILE A 70 4.71 25.34 7.63
C ILE A 70 4.70 23.94 8.25
N TYR A 71 5.57 23.70 9.24
CA TYR A 71 5.54 22.45 10.02
C TYR A 71 4.77 22.61 11.33
N LYS A 72 3.94 21.64 11.67
CA LYS A 72 3.33 21.47 13.00
C LYS A 72 3.20 19.99 13.35
N LYS A 73 3.63 19.62 14.55
CA LYS A 73 3.54 18.25 15.06
C LYS A 73 2.09 17.79 15.21
N GLY A 74 1.24 18.60 15.80
CA GLY A 74 -0.21 18.38 15.97
C GLY A 74 -0.59 17.39 17.08
N CYS A 75 0.15 16.30 17.24
CA CYS A 75 0.04 15.34 18.34
C CYS A 75 1.32 14.51 18.45
N ASP A 76 1.44 13.71 19.50
CA ASP A 76 2.46 12.67 19.61
C ASP A 76 2.05 11.39 18.89
N ILE A 77 3.01 10.46 18.67
CA ILE A 77 2.72 9.13 18.10
C ILE A 77 1.78 8.36 19.03
N ILE A 78 2.07 8.39 20.32
CA ILE A 78 1.26 7.78 21.38
C ILE A 78 0.87 8.87 22.37
N ASP A 79 -0.28 8.73 22.99
CA ASP A 79 -0.71 9.60 24.09
C ASP A 79 -0.16 9.11 25.45
N PRO A 80 -0.28 9.92 26.53
CA PRO A 80 0.25 9.56 27.83
C PRO A 80 -0.34 8.32 28.50
N HIS A 81 -1.48 7.85 28.01
CA HIS A 81 -2.20 6.67 28.53
C HIS A 81 -2.00 5.42 27.68
N PHE A 82 -1.16 5.48 26.65
CA PHE A 82 -0.88 4.31 25.82
C PHE A 82 -0.19 3.20 26.63
N PRO A 83 -0.58 1.91 26.53
CA PRO A 83 -1.51 1.35 25.54
C PRO A 83 -2.99 1.32 25.95
N GLU A 84 -3.36 1.69 27.16
CA GLU A 84 -4.76 1.64 27.63
C GLU A 84 -5.69 2.52 26.81
N SER A 85 -5.19 3.61 26.25
CA SER A 85 -5.94 4.50 25.35
C SER A 85 -6.35 3.87 24.01
N GLU A 86 -5.83 2.69 23.67
CA GLU A 86 -6.36 1.92 22.54
C GLU A 86 -7.72 1.27 22.83
N ILE A 87 -8.13 1.21 24.11
CA ILE A 87 -9.34 0.53 24.57
C ILE A 87 -10.27 1.48 25.31
N LEU A 88 -9.71 2.44 26.05
CA LEU A 88 -10.43 3.37 26.90
C LEU A 88 -10.25 4.80 26.41
N ASP A 89 -11.30 5.60 26.50
CA ASP A 89 -11.23 7.02 26.20
C ASP A 89 -10.68 7.80 27.41
N PHE A 90 -9.66 8.62 27.16
CA PHE A 90 -9.09 9.53 28.14
C PHE A 90 -9.24 10.99 27.66
N PRO A 91 -9.46 11.94 28.59
CA PRO A 91 -9.51 13.35 28.23
C PRO A 91 -8.15 13.82 27.68
N LYS A 92 -8.18 14.77 26.75
CA LYS A 92 -6.95 15.41 26.26
C LYS A 92 -6.31 16.25 27.35
N THR A 93 -4.98 16.20 27.41
CA THR A 93 -4.20 17.13 28.22
C THR A 93 -4.21 18.53 27.60
N ALA A 94 -3.85 19.54 28.36
CA ALA A 94 -3.73 20.92 27.86
C ALA A 94 -2.71 21.02 26.72
N GLU A 95 -1.63 20.25 26.80
CA GLU A 95 -0.59 20.19 25.75
C GLU A 95 -1.12 19.58 24.44
N GLU A 96 -1.85 18.44 24.51
CA GLU A 96 -2.47 17.81 23.35
C GLU A 96 -3.47 18.76 22.67
N VAL A 97 -4.26 19.51 23.45
CA VAL A 97 -5.18 20.52 22.91
C VAL A 97 -4.41 21.62 22.19
N GLN A 98 -3.35 22.18 22.82
CA GLN A 98 -2.54 23.23 22.23
C GLN A 98 -1.88 22.79 20.91
N LEU A 99 -1.24 21.60 20.87
CA LEU A 99 -0.61 21.06 19.66
C LEU A 99 -1.63 20.90 18.52
N MET A 100 -2.80 20.39 18.81
CA MET A 100 -3.87 20.21 17.82
C MET A 100 -4.38 21.56 17.30
N GLU A 101 -4.60 22.55 18.17
CA GLU A 101 -5.02 23.89 17.74
C GLU A 101 -3.98 24.59 16.87
N GLU A 102 -2.69 24.45 17.18
CA GLU A 102 -1.62 25.00 16.36
C GLU A 102 -1.61 24.37 14.95
N ALA A 103 -1.80 23.06 14.87
CA ALA A 103 -1.90 22.33 13.60
C ALA A 103 -3.11 22.78 12.78
N ILE A 104 -4.28 22.94 13.41
CA ILE A 104 -5.50 23.44 12.75
C ILE A 104 -5.29 24.87 12.22
N ARG A 105 -4.63 25.74 12.98
CA ARG A 105 -4.30 27.10 12.51
C ARG A 105 -3.39 27.07 11.28
N ALA A 106 -2.34 26.26 11.30
CA ALA A 106 -1.44 26.06 10.15
C ALA A 106 -2.18 25.52 8.92
N ALA A 107 -3.04 24.53 9.12
CA ALA A 107 -3.87 23.99 8.04
C ALA A 107 -4.75 25.05 7.37
N LYS A 108 -5.39 25.92 8.17
CA LYS A 108 -6.23 27.02 7.62
C LYS A 108 -5.45 28.05 6.80
N GLN A 109 -4.18 28.29 7.12
CA GLN A 109 -3.31 29.24 6.43
C GLN A 109 -2.77 28.72 5.10
N ALA A 110 -2.59 27.41 4.96
CA ALA A 110 -1.99 26.79 3.79
C ALA A 110 -3.00 26.60 2.63
N GLU A 111 -2.49 26.51 1.39
CA GLU A 111 -3.27 26.11 0.21
C GLU A 111 -3.60 24.63 0.23
N VAL A 112 -2.68 23.80 0.71
CA VAL A 112 -2.81 22.35 0.81
C VAL A 112 -2.15 21.82 2.09
N VAL A 113 -2.63 20.69 2.59
CA VAL A 113 -2.09 20.05 3.80
C VAL A 113 -1.57 18.66 3.46
N VAL A 114 -0.35 18.37 3.87
CA VAL A 114 0.23 17.02 3.90
C VAL A 114 0.26 16.55 5.34
N MET A 115 -0.59 15.58 5.65
CA MET A 115 -0.58 14.90 6.95
C MET A 115 0.41 13.74 6.89
N VAL A 116 1.34 13.66 7.86
CA VAL A 116 2.33 12.57 7.93
C VAL A 116 2.10 11.81 9.23
N LEU A 117 1.38 10.70 9.12
CA LEU A 117 0.87 9.91 10.25
C LEU A 117 1.35 8.45 10.17
N GLY A 118 1.12 7.68 11.22
CA GLY A 118 1.42 6.25 11.29
C GLY A 118 2.09 5.83 12.58
N GLY A 119 3.00 4.86 12.47
CA GLY A 119 3.78 4.35 13.59
C GLY A 119 5.25 4.77 13.53
N ASN A 120 5.97 4.41 14.58
CA ASN A 120 7.42 4.48 14.64
C ASN A 120 7.94 3.40 15.60
N GLU A 121 9.18 3.47 16.05
CA GLU A 121 9.76 2.50 16.97
C GLU A 121 8.93 2.27 18.25
N LEU A 122 8.16 3.22 18.71
CA LEU A 122 7.32 3.08 19.90
C LEU A 122 6.15 2.08 19.69
N THR A 123 5.69 1.92 18.45
CA THR A 123 4.50 1.15 18.12
C THR A 123 4.74 0.01 17.12
N VAL A 124 5.89 0.01 16.42
CA VAL A 124 6.18 -0.93 15.33
C VAL A 124 7.56 -1.57 15.54
N ARG A 125 7.59 -2.67 16.24
CA ARG A 125 8.77 -3.54 16.40
C ARG A 125 8.39 -4.86 17.07
N GLU A 126 9.35 -5.75 17.24
CA GLU A 126 9.18 -7.12 17.72
C GLU A 126 8.42 -7.22 19.05
N ASP A 127 8.66 -6.42 20.02
CA ASP A 127 8.05 -6.48 21.36
C ASP A 127 6.89 -5.45 21.54
N ARG A 128 6.33 -4.95 20.45
CA ARG A 128 5.27 -3.93 20.45
C ARG A 128 3.97 -4.49 19.87
N SER A 129 3.35 -5.42 20.58
CA SER A 129 2.00 -5.88 20.26
C SER A 129 0.98 -4.77 20.50
N ARG A 130 -0.09 -4.78 19.69
CA ARG A 130 -1.16 -3.78 19.77
C ARG A 130 -2.53 -4.46 19.86
N THR A 131 -3.45 -3.83 20.53
CA THR A 131 -4.85 -4.27 20.66
C THR A 131 -5.73 -3.75 19.52
N SER A 132 -5.22 -2.76 18.79
CA SER A 132 -5.92 -2.11 17.66
C SER A 132 -4.99 -1.98 16.44
N LEU A 133 -5.56 -1.92 15.25
CA LEU A 133 -4.88 -1.55 14.01
C LEU A 133 -5.15 -0.10 13.59
N ASN A 134 -5.88 0.67 14.37
CA ASN A 134 -6.11 2.08 14.13
C ASN A 134 -4.80 2.88 14.28
N LEU A 135 -4.79 4.10 13.79
CA LEU A 135 -3.70 5.04 14.08
C LEU A 135 -3.53 5.20 15.60
N PRO A 136 -2.32 5.11 16.15
CA PRO A 136 -2.10 5.22 17.59
C PRO A 136 -2.32 6.64 18.11
N GLY A 137 -2.60 6.78 19.40
CA GLY A 137 -2.76 8.07 20.06
C GLY A 137 -3.86 8.94 19.45
N ARG A 138 -3.60 10.24 19.37
CA ARG A 138 -4.56 11.25 18.88
C ARG A 138 -4.54 11.49 17.36
N GLN A 139 -3.84 10.66 16.59
CA GLN A 139 -3.60 10.93 15.17
C GLN A 139 -4.88 10.95 14.33
N GLU A 140 -5.86 10.06 14.61
CA GLU A 140 -7.12 10.07 13.87
C GLU A 140 -7.98 11.29 14.22
N GLU A 141 -7.96 11.73 15.50
CA GLU A 141 -8.63 12.96 15.91
C GLU A 141 -8.03 14.18 15.19
N LEU A 142 -6.71 14.27 15.16
CA LEU A 142 -5.97 15.31 14.44
C LEU A 142 -6.35 15.32 12.95
N LEU A 143 -6.37 14.14 12.31
CA LEU A 143 -6.76 14.02 10.89
C LEU A 143 -8.19 14.52 10.65
N LYS A 144 -9.14 14.12 11.50
CA LYS A 144 -10.54 14.59 11.45
C LYS A 144 -10.63 16.11 11.58
N ALA A 145 -9.91 16.68 12.56
CA ALA A 145 -9.90 18.12 12.80
C ALA A 145 -9.29 18.91 11.64
N VAL A 146 -8.20 18.41 11.04
CA VAL A 146 -7.59 19.04 9.86
C VAL A 146 -8.49 18.92 8.64
N CYS A 147 -9.11 17.76 8.38
CA CYS A 147 -10.08 17.60 7.29
C CYS A 147 -11.28 18.56 7.44
N ALA A 148 -11.73 18.83 8.66
CA ALA A 148 -12.81 19.77 8.95
C ALA A 148 -12.48 21.24 8.58
N THR A 149 -11.22 21.57 8.33
CA THR A 149 -10.83 22.91 7.82
C THR A 149 -11.28 23.18 6.38
N GLY A 150 -11.67 22.12 5.65
CA GLY A 150 -12.07 22.20 4.24
C GLY A 150 -10.91 22.35 3.25
N LYS A 151 -9.67 22.31 3.71
CA LYS A 151 -8.49 22.36 2.83
C LYS A 151 -8.27 21.01 2.15
N PRO A 152 -7.67 20.97 0.94
CA PRO A 152 -7.22 19.71 0.36
C PRO A 152 -6.19 19.04 1.26
N VAL A 153 -6.45 17.79 1.65
CA VAL A 153 -5.59 17.00 2.55
C VAL A 153 -5.02 15.81 1.78
N ILE A 154 -3.71 15.62 1.87
CA ILE A 154 -3.01 14.40 1.45
C ILE A 154 -2.53 13.70 2.72
N LEU A 155 -2.77 12.39 2.81
CA LEU A 155 -2.22 11.57 3.88
C LEU A 155 -1.00 10.80 3.37
N VAL A 156 0.13 11.01 4.02
CA VAL A 156 1.34 10.18 3.89
C VAL A 156 1.41 9.29 5.11
N MET A 157 1.38 7.99 4.90
CA MET A 157 1.51 6.98 5.96
C MET A 157 2.96 6.54 6.06
N LEU A 158 3.58 6.79 7.21
CA LEU A 158 4.86 6.19 7.61
C LEU A 158 4.57 5.14 8.68
N ASP A 159 4.45 3.87 8.28
CA ASP A 159 4.06 2.80 9.19
C ASP A 159 4.58 1.45 8.70
N GLY A 160 5.02 0.60 9.61
CA GLY A 160 5.40 -0.78 9.31
C GLY A 160 4.27 -1.79 9.44
N ARG A 161 3.01 -1.33 9.63
CA ARG A 161 1.82 -2.17 9.77
C ARG A 161 0.77 -1.87 8.71
N ALA A 162 -0.10 -2.85 8.46
CA ALA A 162 -1.32 -2.68 7.68
C ALA A 162 -2.40 -2.03 8.54
N SER A 163 -2.31 -0.73 8.75
CA SER A 163 -3.21 0.02 9.63
C SER A 163 -4.63 0.19 9.08
N SER A 164 -5.64 0.08 9.95
CA SER A 164 -7.06 0.23 9.62
C SER A 164 -7.44 1.72 9.53
N ILE A 165 -7.05 2.38 8.45
CA ILE A 165 -7.26 3.82 8.22
C ILE A 165 -8.62 4.13 7.57
N ASN A 166 -9.71 3.58 8.12
CA ASN A 166 -11.04 3.68 7.51
C ASN A 166 -11.51 5.11 7.28
N TYR A 167 -11.30 6.00 8.27
CA TYR A 167 -11.68 7.40 8.12
C TYR A 167 -10.94 8.06 6.94
N ALA A 168 -9.63 7.86 6.85
CA ALA A 168 -8.83 8.39 5.75
C ALA A 168 -9.27 7.81 4.40
N ALA A 169 -9.49 6.50 4.32
CA ALA A 169 -9.97 5.84 3.10
C ALA A 169 -11.31 6.41 2.61
N ALA A 170 -12.20 6.79 3.53
CA ALA A 170 -13.48 7.40 3.18
C ALA A 170 -13.35 8.89 2.79
N HIS A 171 -12.62 9.70 3.54
CA HIS A 171 -12.70 11.15 3.52
C HIS A 171 -11.49 11.86 2.90
N VAL A 172 -10.28 11.29 3.00
CA VAL A 172 -9.07 11.90 2.43
C VAL A 172 -8.98 11.61 0.93
N PRO A 173 -8.79 12.62 0.06
CA PRO A 173 -8.80 12.42 -1.39
C PRO A 173 -7.55 11.71 -1.93
N ALA A 174 -6.39 11.84 -1.27
CA ALA A 174 -5.15 11.19 -1.69
C ALA A 174 -4.39 10.59 -0.50
N ILE A 175 -3.93 9.34 -0.65
CA ILE A 175 -3.22 8.59 0.38
C ILE A 175 -2.01 7.91 -0.25
N LEU A 176 -0.83 8.24 0.24
CA LEU A 176 0.45 7.62 -0.12
C LEU A 176 0.97 6.83 1.09
N HIS A 177 1.17 5.53 0.94
CA HIS A 177 1.79 4.70 1.97
C HIS A 177 3.27 4.50 1.63
N ALA A 178 4.14 4.93 2.52
CA ALA A 178 5.57 4.96 2.28
C ALA A 178 6.34 3.89 3.08
N TRP A 179 5.68 3.14 3.96
CA TRP A 179 6.35 2.21 4.87
C TRP A 179 7.41 2.94 5.73
N PHE A 180 8.61 2.40 5.82
CA PHE A 180 9.80 3.04 6.37
C PHE A 180 10.88 3.12 5.27
N PRO A 181 10.89 4.19 4.45
CA PRO A 181 11.75 4.26 3.26
C PRO A 181 13.23 4.47 3.55
N GLY A 182 13.60 4.62 4.84
CA GLY A 182 14.98 4.83 5.26
C GLY A 182 15.50 6.25 5.03
N GLU A 183 16.79 6.37 4.78
CA GLU A 183 17.56 7.62 4.67
C GLU A 183 16.93 8.67 3.75
N PHE A 184 16.42 8.23 2.59
CA PHE A 184 15.84 9.11 1.57
C PHE A 184 14.33 9.29 1.68
N CYS A 185 13.74 9.03 2.84
CA CYS A 185 12.29 9.11 3.07
C CYS A 185 11.68 10.42 2.55
N GLY A 186 12.17 11.56 3.02
CA GLY A 186 11.64 12.87 2.65
C GLY A 186 11.79 13.19 1.18
N GLN A 187 12.93 12.84 0.58
CA GLN A 187 13.15 13.07 -0.86
C GLN A 187 12.19 12.21 -1.71
N ALA A 188 12.12 10.90 -1.47
CA ALA A 188 11.26 10.02 -2.24
C ALA A 188 9.78 10.39 -2.11
N VAL A 189 9.31 10.74 -0.90
CA VAL A 189 7.94 11.19 -0.67
C VAL A 189 7.68 12.51 -1.38
N ALA A 190 8.56 13.51 -1.26
CA ALA A 190 8.39 14.79 -1.93
C ALA A 190 8.33 14.63 -3.46
N GLU A 191 9.25 13.86 -4.06
CA GLU A 191 9.25 13.57 -5.50
C GLU A 191 7.95 12.89 -5.95
N ALA A 192 7.40 11.97 -5.16
CA ALA A 192 6.11 11.35 -5.46
C ALA A 192 4.97 12.36 -5.36
N LEU A 193 4.91 13.18 -4.29
CA LEU A 193 3.84 14.15 -4.10
C LEU A 193 3.80 15.20 -5.22
N PHE A 194 4.94 15.57 -5.81
CA PHE A 194 5.06 16.61 -6.83
C PHE A 194 5.35 16.09 -8.25
N GLY A 195 5.30 14.77 -8.46
CA GLY A 195 5.33 14.16 -9.78
C GLY A 195 6.71 13.99 -10.42
N ASP A 196 7.80 14.21 -9.69
CA ASP A 196 9.15 13.85 -10.15
C ASP A 196 9.34 12.34 -10.19
N TYR A 197 8.55 11.62 -9.40
CA TYR A 197 8.44 10.17 -9.42
C TYR A 197 6.97 9.74 -9.45
N ASN A 198 6.63 8.83 -10.36
CA ASN A 198 5.30 8.23 -10.42
C ASN A 198 5.29 6.92 -9.61
N PRO A 199 4.54 6.85 -8.48
CA PRO A 199 4.50 5.64 -7.66
C PRO A 199 4.07 4.40 -8.44
N GLY A 200 4.83 3.30 -8.28
CA GLY A 200 4.55 2.02 -8.92
C GLY A 200 4.54 0.84 -7.92
N GLY A 201 4.68 1.12 -6.62
CA GLY A 201 4.66 0.10 -5.57
C GLY A 201 3.30 -0.58 -5.41
N ARG A 202 3.32 -1.80 -4.88
CA ARG A 202 2.12 -2.62 -4.61
C ARG A 202 2.16 -3.15 -3.19
N LEU A 203 1.00 -3.27 -2.56
CA LEU A 203 0.89 -3.82 -1.21
C LEU A 203 1.28 -5.30 -1.21
N ALA A 204 2.25 -5.66 -0.36
CA ALA A 204 2.66 -7.05 -0.13
C ALA A 204 1.81 -7.75 0.96
N VAL A 205 0.85 -7.04 1.55
CA VAL A 205 -0.08 -7.54 2.56
C VAL A 205 -1.47 -6.96 2.35
N THR A 206 -2.50 -7.65 2.84
CA THR A 206 -3.88 -7.15 2.87
C THR A 206 -4.04 -6.16 4.02
N PHE A 207 -4.68 -5.03 3.77
CA PHE A 207 -5.06 -4.06 4.79
C PHE A 207 -6.47 -4.35 5.30
N PRO A 208 -6.65 -4.74 6.57
CA PRO A 208 -7.96 -5.02 7.13
C PRO A 208 -8.69 -3.72 7.51
N LYS A 209 -10.01 -3.79 7.58
CA LYS A 209 -10.84 -2.69 8.10
C LYS A 209 -10.88 -2.67 9.63
N SER A 210 -10.56 -3.79 10.26
CA SER A 210 -10.68 -3.96 11.71
C SER A 210 -9.76 -5.06 12.20
N VAL A 211 -9.25 -4.93 13.43
CA VAL A 211 -8.52 -6.00 14.12
C VAL A 211 -9.34 -7.29 14.23
N GLY A 212 -10.67 -7.21 14.29
CA GLY A 212 -11.55 -8.37 14.32
C GLY A 212 -11.54 -9.23 13.05
N GLN A 213 -10.93 -8.77 11.97
CA GLN A 213 -10.76 -9.56 10.74
C GLN A 213 -9.48 -10.43 10.75
N ILE A 214 -8.59 -10.27 11.75
CA ILE A 214 -7.32 -11.01 11.79
C ILE A 214 -7.56 -12.46 12.28
N PRO A 215 -6.92 -13.46 11.63
CA PRO A 215 -5.96 -13.36 10.53
C PRO A 215 -6.65 -13.10 9.18
N PHE A 216 -6.22 -12.06 8.47
CA PHE A 216 -6.75 -11.66 7.18
C PHE A 216 -5.63 -11.67 6.14
N ALA A 217 -5.11 -12.85 5.88
CA ALA A 217 -4.01 -13.05 4.96
C ALA A 217 -4.48 -13.36 3.53
N PHE A 218 -3.67 -12.99 2.57
CA PHE A 218 -3.72 -13.51 1.21
C PHE A 218 -2.53 -14.48 1.03
N PRO A 219 -2.69 -15.67 0.44
CA PRO A 219 -3.96 -16.24 -0.08
C PRO A 219 -4.86 -16.81 1.04
N PHE A 220 -6.16 -17.00 0.75
CA PHE A 220 -7.12 -17.56 1.67
C PHE A 220 -7.86 -18.76 1.07
N LYS A 221 -8.36 -19.66 1.92
CA LYS A 221 -9.14 -20.84 1.53
C LYS A 221 -10.62 -20.50 1.40
N PRO A 222 -11.41 -21.24 0.61
CA PRO A 222 -12.86 -21.08 0.55
C PRO A 222 -13.48 -21.15 1.96
N GLY A 223 -14.41 -20.23 2.24
CA GLY A 223 -15.06 -20.10 3.53
C GLY A 223 -14.26 -19.40 4.65
N SER A 224 -12.99 -19.08 4.40
CA SER A 224 -12.17 -18.21 5.27
C SER A 224 -11.86 -16.88 4.58
N ASP A 225 -12.64 -16.55 3.59
CA ASP A 225 -12.55 -15.30 2.87
C ASP A 225 -13.14 -14.14 3.69
N GLU A 226 -13.01 -13.01 3.12
CA GLU A 226 -13.42 -11.68 3.58
C GLU A 226 -14.83 -11.58 4.18
N SER A 227 -15.67 -12.62 4.12
CA SER A 227 -17.10 -12.48 4.38
C SER A 227 -17.66 -13.29 5.53
N SER A 228 -16.92 -14.27 6.04
CA SER A 228 -17.60 -15.39 6.68
C SER A 228 -17.95 -15.24 8.14
N SER A 229 -17.37 -14.30 8.89
CA SER A 229 -17.54 -14.29 10.35
C SER A 229 -17.85 -12.94 10.96
N THR A 230 -17.81 -11.88 10.18
CA THR A 230 -18.08 -10.52 10.65
C THR A 230 -19.05 -9.81 9.73
N SER A 231 -19.80 -8.86 10.23
CA SER A 231 -20.61 -7.94 9.42
C SER A 231 -19.75 -6.95 8.61
N VAL A 232 -18.42 -7.01 8.70
CA VAL A 232 -17.47 -6.17 7.98
C VAL A 232 -16.81 -7.00 6.89
N TYR A 233 -17.22 -6.77 5.66
CA TYR A 233 -16.75 -7.51 4.49
C TYR A 233 -15.58 -6.83 3.78
N GLY A 234 -14.71 -7.64 3.20
CA GLY A 234 -13.64 -7.24 2.31
C GLY A 234 -12.49 -6.49 2.98
N ALA A 235 -11.41 -6.37 2.25
CA ALA A 235 -10.24 -5.60 2.66
C ALA A 235 -10.53 -4.10 2.63
N LEU A 236 -9.80 -3.33 3.43
CA LEU A 236 -9.67 -1.89 3.23
C LEU A 236 -8.89 -1.61 1.95
N TYR A 237 -7.73 -2.28 1.80
CA TYR A 237 -6.96 -2.37 0.56
C TYR A 237 -6.50 -3.81 0.35
N PRO A 238 -6.77 -4.42 -0.81
CA PRO A 238 -6.43 -5.82 -1.06
C PRO A 238 -4.93 -6.02 -1.29
N PHE A 239 -4.47 -7.25 -1.14
CA PHE A 239 -3.12 -7.66 -1.54
C PHE A 239 -2.85 -7.29 -3.00
N GLY A 240 -1.67 -6.76 -3.27
CA GLY A 240 -1.25 -6.34 -4.60
C GLY A 240 -1.74 -4.94 -5.01
N HIS A 241 -2.59 -4.27 -4.20
CA HIS A 241 -3.14 -2.95 -4.53
C HIS A 241 -2.06 -1.86 -4.56
N GLY A 242 -2.20 -0.96 -5.53
CA GLY A 242 -1.43 0.27 -5.68
C GLY A 242 -1.81 0.96 -6.99
N LEU A 243 -1.87 2.27 -6.96
CA LEU A 243 -2.23 3.12 -8.09
C LEU A 243 -0.98 3.74 -8.74
N SER A 244 -1.18 4.34 -9.89
CA SER A 244 -0.20 5.14 -10.62
C SER A 244 -0.83 6.47 -11.05
N TYR A 245 -0.02 7.45 -11.41
CA TYR A 245 -0.48 8.69 -12.04
C TYR A 245 -0.82 8.51 -13.52
N THR A 246 -0.54 7.33 -14.08
CA THR A 246 -0.93 6.93 -15.43
C THR A 246 -1.87 5.74 -15.40
N THR A 247 -2.35 5.30 -16.55
CA THR A 247 -3.29 4.17 -16.67
C THR A 247 -2.75 3.12 -17.61
N PHE A 248 -3.09 1.85 -17.33
CA PHE A 248 -2.64 0.71 -18.13
C PHE A 248 -3.84 -0.13 -18.58
N THR A 249 -3.76 -0.67 -19.79
CA THR A 249 -4.69 -1.68 -20.32
C THR A 249 -3.97 -3.01 -20.52
N TYR A 250 -4.73 -4.09 -20.35
CA TYR A 250 -4.28 -5.48 -20.52
C TYR A 250 -5.05 -6.09 -21.67
N SER A 251 -4.35 -6.77 -22.59
CA SER A 251 -4.94 -7.42 -23.76
C SER A 251 -4.16 -8.67 -24.16
N ASP A 252 -4.68 -9.36 -25.16
CA ASP A 252 -4.00 -10.45 -25.88
C ASP A 252 -3.43 -11.54 -24.94
N LEU A 253 -4.27 -12.03 -24.00
CA LEU A 253 -3.91 -13.17 -23.18
C LEU A 253 -3.69 -14.41 -24.05
N HIS A 254 -2.51 -14.99 -23.94
CA HIS A 254 -2.15 -16.24 -24.59
C HIS A 254 -1.63 -17.25 -23.57
N ILE A 255 -2.17 -18.47 -23.61
CA ILE A 255 -1.78 -19.60 -22.75
C ILE A 255 -1.40 -20.76 -23.66
N SER A 256 -0.18 -21.29 -23.51
CA SER A 256 0.32 -22.34 -24.38
C SER A 256 1.24 -23.30 -23.63
N PRO A 257 1.04 -24.61 -23.80
CA PRO A 257 -0.10 -25.22 -24.45
C PRO A 257 -1.38 -25.11 -23.60
N SER A 258 -2.57 -25.22 -24.20
CA SER A 258 -3.85 -25.25 -23.49
C SER A 258 -4.15 -26.58 -22.80
N HIS A 259 -3.45 -27.64 -23.22
CA HIS A 259 -3.50 -28.99 -22.61
C HIS A 259 -2.05 -29.48 -22.46
N GLN A 260 -1.67 -29.92 -21.26
CA GLN A 260 -0.32 -30.33 -20.96
C GLN A 260 -0.34 -31.51 -19.98
N GLY A 261 0.62 -32.45 -20.14
CA GLY A 261 0.85 -33.50 -19.17
C GLY A 261 1.42 -32.96 -17.86
N VAL A 262 1.31 -33.74 -16.80
CA VAL A 262 1.71 -33.37 -15.42
C VAL A 262 3.17 -32.92 -15.27
N GLN A 263 4.04 -33.19 -16.24
CA GLN A 263 5.48 -32.85 -16.20
C GLN A 263 5.84 -31.66 -17.11
N GLY A 264 4.89 -31.08 -17.81
CA GLY A 264 5.15 -30.02 -18.78
C GLY A 264 4.93 -28.61 -18.23
N ASP A 265 5.58 -27.64 -18.86
CA ASP A 265 5.43 -26.22 -18.53
C ASP A 265 4.24 -25.59 -19.27
N ILE A 266 3.63 -24.61 -18.63
CA ILE A 266 2.64 -23.72 -19.24
C ILE A 266 3.23 -22.32 -19.37
N HIS A 267 3.14 -21.73 -20.54
CA HIS A 267 3.55 -20.36 -20.81
C HIS A 267 2.32 -19.46 -20.90
N VAL A 268 2.36 -18.36 -20.16
CA VAL A 268 1.30 -17.35 -20.13
C VAL A 268 1.89 -16.03 -20.58
N SER A 269 1.27 -15.34 -21.51
CA SER A 269 1.69 -13.99 -21.89
C SER A 269 0.49 -13.06 -22.09
N CYS A 270 0.71 -11.77 -21.94
CA CYS A 270 -0.27 -10.75 -22.27
C CYS A 270 0.45 -9.45 -22.67
N LYS A 271 -0.29 -8.56 -23.34
CA LYS A 271 0.19 -7.22 -23.66
C LYS A 271 -0.30 -6.21 -22.64
N ILE A 272 0.60 -5.32 -22.26
CA ILE A 272 0.34 -4.20 -21.37
C ILE A 272 0.64 -2.92 -22.12
N LYS A 273 -0.29 -1.97 -22.12
CA LYS A 273 -0.12 -0.68 -22.76
C LYS A 273 -0.35 0.44 -21.75
N ASN A 274 0.56 1.41 -21.72
CA ASN A 274 0.35 2.66 -21.00
C ASN A 274 -0.58 3.56 -21.82
N THR A 275 -1.82 3.72 -21.37
CA THR A 275 -2.85 4.52 -22.03
C THR A 275 -2.96 5.94 -21.49
N GLY A 276 -2.16 6.29 -20.47
CA GLY A 276 -2.11 7.63 -19.93
C GLY A 276 -1.11 8.53 -20.66
N LYS A 277 -0.79 9.66 -20.03
CA LYS A 277 -0.02 10.76 -20.68
C LYS A 277 1.43 10.84 -20.18
N ILE A 278 1.81 10.08 -19.18
CA ILE A 278 3.14 10.12 -18.57
C ILE A 278 3.69 8.71 -18.44
N LYS A 279 5.01 8.61 -18.34
CA LYS A 279 5.71 7.37 -18.01
C LYS A 279 5.22 6.81 -16.66
N GLY A 280 5.13 5.49 -16.56
CA GLY A 280 4.81 4.84 -15.30
C GLY A 280 5.19 3.37 -15.29
N ASP A 281 5.24 2.84 -14.08
CA ASP A 281 5.47 1.42 -13.84
C ASP A 281 4.15 0.69 -13.57
N GLU A 282 3.99 -0.46 -14.22
CA GLU A 282 2.93 -1.42 -13.90
C GLU A 282 3.56 -2.69 -13.31
N VAL A 283 2.90 -3.27 -12.31
CA VAL A 283 3.24 -4.58 -11.77
C VAL A 283 2.16 -5.56 -12.16
N VAL A 284 2.43 -6.30 -13.22
CA VAL A 284 1.53 -7.33 -13.75
C VAL A 284 1.59 -8.54 -12.84
N GLN A 285 0.46 -8.97 -12.29
CA GLN A 285 0.37 -10.04 -11.30
C GLN A 285 -0.39 -11.23 -11.90
N LEU A 286 0.26 -12.41 -11.86
CA LEU A 286 -0.32 -13.67 -12.31
C LEU A 286 -0.82 -14.46 -11.12
N TYR A 287 -2.12 -14.72 -11.10
CA TYR A 287 -2.79 -15.56 -10.11
C TYR A 287 -3.28 -16.85 -10.74
N LEU A 288 -3.22 -17.92 -9.97
CA LEU A 288 -3.72 -19.24 -10.38
C LEU A 288 -4.73 -19.77 -9.38
N ARG A 289 -5.72 -20.49 -9.89
CA ARG A 289 -6.64 -21.30 -9.11
C ARG A 289 -6.71 -22.70 -9.73
N ASP A 290 -6.52 -23.72 -8.89
CA ASP A 290 -6.91 -25.07 -9.16
C ASP A 290 -8.44 -25.18 -8.96
N GLU A 291 -9.18 -25.49 -10.01
CA GLU A 291 -10.66 -25.48 -9.97
C GLU A 291 -11.22 -26.65 -9.18
N ILE A 292 -10.59 -27.83 -9.27
CA ILE A 292 -11.02 -29.05 -8.57
C ILE A 292 -9.81 -29.83 -8.13
N SER A 293 -9.64 -29.95 -6.83
CA SER A 293 -8.51 -30.65 -6.20
C SER A 293 -8.97 -31.65 -5.14
N SER A 294 -8.16 -32.68 -4.89
CA SER A 294 -8.46 -33.74 -3.91
C SER A 294 -8.44 -33.27 -2.46
N VAL A 295 -7.89 -32.07 -2.21
CA VAL A 295 -7.85 -31.41 -0.90
C VAL A 295 -8.23 -29.93 -1.07
N THR A 296 -8.66 -29.27 0.01
CA THR A 296 -9.01 -27.85 -0.06
C THR A 296 -7.78 -27.00 -0.35
N THR A 297 -7.73 -26.37 -1.51
CA THR A 297 -6.71 -25.40 -1.94
C THR A 297 -7.15 -23.97 -1.71
N TYR A 298 -6.30 -23.00 -2.01
CA TYR A 298 -6.61 -21.58 -1.92
C TYR A 298 -7.56 -21.13 -3.07
N THR A 299 -8.35 -20.12 -2.82
CA THR A 299 -9.23 -19.52 -3.85
C THR A 299 -8.45 -18.99 -5.04
N LYS A 300 -7.23 -18.53 -4.82
CA LYS A 300 -6.19 -18.22 -5.79
C LYS A 300 -4.87 -17.95 -5.08
N VAL A 301 -3.76 -18.15 -5.78
CA VAL A 301 -2.40 -17.87 -5.31
C VAL A 301 -1.68 -16.98 -6.31
N LEU A 302 -0.80 -16.09 -5.84
CA LEU A 302 0.11 -15.34 -6.71
C LEU A 302 1.27 -16.25 -7.08
N LEU A 303 1.44 -16.57 -8.36
CA LEU A 303 2.54 -17.40 -8.86
C LEU A 303 3.61 -16.63 -9.60
N GLY A 304 3.33 -15.40 -9.98
CA GLY A 304 4.32 -14.56 -10.65
C GLY A 304 3.90 -13.10 -10.66
N PHE A 305 4.89 -12.25 -10.75
CA PHE A 305 4.68 -10.82 -11.03
C PHE A 305 5.86 -10.28 -11.84
N GLU A 306 5.58 -9.28 -12.65
CA GLU A 306 6.60 -8.57 -13.39
C GLU A 306 6.36 -7.08 -13.36
N ARG A 307 7.39 -6.31 -12.99
CA ARG A 307 7.36 -4.85 -13.01
C ARG A 307 7.96 -4.38 -14.33
N ILE A 308 7.17 -3.64 -15.08
CA ILE A 308 7.56 -3.04 -16.35
C ILE A 308 7.41 -1.53 -16.29
N SER A 309 8.28 -0.81 -16.99
CA SER A 309 8.25 0.65 -17.09
C SER A 309 7.92 1.03 -18.53
N LEU A 310 6.83 1.78 -18.72
CA LEU A 310 6.33 2.14 -20.05
C LEU A 310 6.20 3.65 -20.20
N GLU A 311 6.69 4.19 -21.31
CA GLU A 311 6.42 5.56 -21.72
C GLU A 311 4.93 5.72 -22.10
N ALA A 312 4.45 6.96 -22.21
CA ALA A 312 3.07 7.23 -22.64
C ALA A 312 2.82 6.63 -24.04
N GLY A 313 1.81 5.79 -24.16
CA GLY A 313 1.43 5.09 -25.39
C GLY A 313 2.25 3.82 -25.70
N GLU A 314 3.31 3.55 -24.96
CA GLU A 314 4.14 2.36 -25.14
C GLU A 314 3.40 1.08 -24.74
N GLU A 315 3.74 -0.01 -25.44
CA GLU A 315 3.18 -1.35 -25.22
C GLU A 315 4.30 -2.38 -25.10
N GLN A 316 4.17 -3.32 -24.17
CA GLN A 316 5.11 -4.42 -23.97
C GLN A 316 4.35 -5.72 -23.71
N THR A 317 4.91 -6.84 -24.20
CA THR A 317 4.43 -8.18 -23.86
C THR A 317 5.15 -8.68 -22.60
N VAL A 318 4.37 -9.15 -21.64
CA VAL A 318 4.87 -9.79 -20.41
C VAL A 318 4.70 -11.31 -20.53
N HIS A 319 5.66 -12.06 -20.01
CA HIS A 319 5.70 -13.52 -20.10
C HIS A 319 5.88 -14.14 -18.72
N PHE A 320 5.10 -15.20 -18.46
CA PHE A 320 5.22 -16.03 -17.27
C PHE A 320 5.39 -17.49 -17.67
N ARG A 321 6.13 -18.24 -16.88
CA ARG A 321 6.28 -19.68 -17.00
C ARG A 321 5.78 -20.35 -15.73
N LEU A 322 4.78 -21.20 -15.86
CA LEU A 322 4.28 -22.05 -14.80
C LEU A 322 4.90 -23.44 -14.95
N ARG A 323 5.67 -23.86 -14.00
CA ARG A 323 6.35 -25.16 -13.97
C ARG A 323 5.46 -26.18 -13.23
N PRO A 324 5.65 -27.47 -13.40
CA PRO A 324 4.88 -28.50 -12.67
C PRO A 324 4.86 -28.26 -11.16
N GLN A 325 5.98 -27.88 -10.54
CA GLN A 325 6.01 -27.59 -9.11
C GLN A 325 5.15 -26.39 -8.67
N ASP A 326 4.85 -25.47 -9.58
CA ASP A 326 3.99 -24.31 -9.30
C ASP A 326 2.50 -24.69 -9.30
N LEU A 327 2.16 -25.87 -9.87
CA LEU A 327 0.81 -26.43 -9.98
C LEU A 327 0.53 -27.51 -8.94
N GLY A 328 1.56 -27.96 -8.24
CA GLY A 328 1.46 -29.10 -7.31
C GLY A 328 0.83 -28.77 -5.97
N LEU A 329 0.24 -29.78 -5.37
CA LEU A 329 -0.33 -29.74 -4.03
C LEU A 329 0.15 -30.93 -3.19
N TRP A 330 0.02 -30.85 -1.86
CA TRP A 330 0.17 -31.96 -0.96
C TRP A 330 -1.17 -32.66 -0.78
N ASP A 331 -1.26 -33.92 -1.21
CA ASP A 331 -2.47 -34.72 -1.06
C ASP A 331 -2.68 -35.23 0.40
N LYS A 332 -3.80 -35.92 0.64
CA LYS A 332 -4.14 -36.46 1.97
C LYS A 332 -3.14 -37.47 2.50
N ASN A 333 -2.26 -38.03 1.66
CA ASN A 333 -1.22 -38.98 2.03
C ASN A 333 0.16 -38.31 2.16
N MET A 334 0.20 -36.95 2.10
CA MET A 334 1.44 -36.17 2.17
C MET A 334 2.38 -36.40 0.97
N ASN A 335 1.84 -36.75 -0.20
CA ASN A 335 2.60 -36.78 -1.44
C ASN A 335 2.42 -35.45 -2.18
N PHE A 336 3.53 -34.83 -2.55
CA PHE A 336 3.48 -33.67 -3.42
C PHE A 336 3.30 -34.10 -4.88
N ARG A 337 2.24 -33.63 -5.54
CA ARG A 337 1.96 -34.00 -6.91
C ARG A 337 1.11 -32.95 -7.63
N VAL A 338 1.18 -32.94 -8.95
CA VAL A 338 0.25 -32.24 -9.83
C VAL A 338 -0.94 -33.17 -10.11
N GLU A 339 -2.13 -32.69 -9.87
CA GLU A 339 -3.36 -33.44 -10.20
C GLU A 339 -3.89 -33.05 -11.58
N PRO A 340 -4.36 -34.00 -12.39
CA PRO A 340 -5.07 -33.69 -13.63
C PRO A 340 -6.32 -32.89 -13.34
N GLY A 341 -6.60 -31.87 -14.17
CA GLY A 341 -7.75 -31.01 -13.98
C GLY A 341 -7.59 -29.65 -14.65
N SER A 342 -8.59 -28.82 -14.50
CA SER A 342 -8.65 -27.46 -15.05
C SER A 342 -8.08 -26.45 -14.09
N PHE A 343 -7.23 -25.57 -14.61
CA PHE A 343 -6.60 -24.48 -13.89
C PHE A 343 -7.02 -23.14 -14.49
N LYS A 344 -7.46 -22.22 -13.63
CA LYS A 344 -7.83 -20.87 -14.03
C LYS A 344 -6.66 -19.90 -13.83
N VAL A 345 -6.29 -19.22 -14.92
CA VAL A 345 -5.28 -18.16 -14.94
C VAL A 345 -5.98 -16.81 -14.84
N MET A 346 -5.44 -15.94 -14.00
CA MET A 346 -5.95 -14.58 -13.81
C MET A 346 -4.77 -13.61 -13.83
N LEU A 347 -4.82 -12.61 -14.72
CA LEU A 347 -3.84 -11.53 -14.79
C LEU A 347 -4.49 -10.22 -14.35
N GLY A 348 -3.81 -9.47 -13.50
CA GLY A 348 -4.35 -8.22 -12.99
C GLY A 348 -3.34 -7.32 -12.31
N ALA A 349 -3.81 -6.18 -11.83
CA ALA A 349 -3.04 -5.18 -11.10
C ALA A 349 -3.08 -5.38 -9.58
N SER A 350 -3.99 -6.25 -9.09
CA SER A 350 -4.06 -6.68 -7.68
C SER A 350 -4.85 -7.98 -7.57
N SER A 351 -4.94 -8.54 -6.35
CA SER A 351 -5.74 -9.74 -6.11
C SER A 351 -7.25 -9.57 -6.38
N THR A 352 -7.75 -8.35 -6.46
CA THR A 352 -9.16 -8.03 -6.76
C THR A 352 -9.37 -7.27 -8.07
N ASP A 353 -8.32 -6.64 -8.61
CA ASP A 353 -8.36 -5.99 -9.92
C ASP A 353 -7.82 -6.95 -10.99
N ILE A 354 -8.60 -7.99 -11.28
CA ILE A 354 -8.30 -8.96 -12.33
C ILE A 354 -8.85 -8.44 -13.67
N ARG A 355 -8.00 -8.37 -14.66
CA ARG A 355 -8.32 -7.78 -15.97
C ARG A 355 -8.41 -8.79 -17.09
N LEU A 356 -7.68 -9.92 -17.00
CA LEU A 356 -7.73 -11.00 -17.97
C LEU A 356 -7.94 -12.35 -17.26
N HIS A 357 -8.74 -13.20 -17.90
CA HIS A 357 -9.03 -14.56 -17.43
C HIS A 357 -8.77 -15.56 -18.55
N GLY A 358 -8.17 -16.68 -18.22
CA GLY A 358 -7.98 -17.81 -19.12
C GLY A 358 -7.94 -19.11 -18.34
N GLN A 359 -7.78 -20.22 -19.05
CA GLN A 359 -7.68 -21.55 -18.44
C GLN A 359 -6.82 -22.47 -19.28
N PHE A 360 -6.29 -23.52 -18.67
CA PHE A 360 -5.65 -24.65 -19.29
C PHE A 360 -5.99 -25.92 -18.55
N GLU A 361 -5.72 -27.06 -19.18
CA GLU A 361 -5.94 -28.38 -18.58
C GLU A 361 -4.63 -29.14 -18.40
N ILE A 362 -4.49 -29.78 -17.24
CA ILE A 362 -3.47 -30.80 -17.00
C ILE A 362 -4.09 -32.17 -17.24
N THR A 363 -3.48 -32.93 -18.13
CA THR A 363 -3.87 -34.30 -18.46
C THR A 363 -2.98 -35.31 -17.72
N PRO A 364 -3.47 -36.55 -17.46
CA PRO A 364 -2.69 -37.61 -16.82
C PRO A 364 -1.34 -37.89 -17.47
#